data_dacc0ad7659bf61f5452aacbf8143de0
#
_entry.id   dacc0ad7659bf61f5452aacbf8143de0
#
_cell.length_a   1.000
_cell.length_b   1.000
_cell.length_c   1.000
_cell.angle_alpha   90.00
_cell.angle_beta   90.00
_cell.angle_gamma   90.00
#
_symmetry.space_group_name_H-M   'P 1'
#
loop_
_entity.id
_entity.type
_entity.pdbx_description
1 polymer ?
#
loop_
_entity_poly.entity_id
_entity_poly.type
_entity_poly.pdbx_seq_one_letter_code
_entity_poly.pdbx_strand_id
1 'polypeptide(L)'
;ICCGGPLRSNNDHYVNRARVMEQDGTLKIYENLKKNDYYNILADSRVLFNCALQDWTSNTVSEADALGTNVLFPAYRSFPETFANDETRMYIPWSGRDAMEKLKVLLMKPSPSIGQISDWTDGTIDRMIDIMTGTGEQWRRDGKHYRTPVSESKY
;
A
#
# COMPACT_ATOMS: atom_id res chain seq x y z
N ILE A 1 -1.09 -15.59 -0.67
CA ILE A 1 -0.90 -14.97 0.66
C ILE A 1 0.58 -15.01 1.00
N CYS A 2 1.15 -13.86 1.39
CA CYS A 2 2.53 -13.78 1.84
C CYS A 2 2.56 -13.45 3.34
N CYS A 3 3.31 -14.23 4.11
CA CYS A 3 3.46 -14.06 5.55
C CYS A 3 4.95 -13.94 5.90
N GLY A 4 5.30 -12.96 6.74
CA GLY A 4 6.66 -12.84 7.30
C GLY A 4 7.02 -13.93 8.31
N GLY A 5 6.02 -14.65 8.81
CA GLY A 5 6.11 -15.80 9.69
C GLY A 5 5.05 -16.84 9.30
N PRO A 6 4.74 -17.81 10.18
CA PRO A 6 3.65 -18.76 9.94
C PRO A 6 2.30 -18.04 9.79
N LEU A 7 1.43 -18.55 8.92
CA LEU A 7 0.07 -18.05 8.80
C LEU A 7 -0.68 -18.24 10.12
N ARG A 8 -1.16 -17.15 10.70
CA ARG A 8 -1.85 -17.12 11.99
C ARG A 8 -3.14 -16.29 11.92
N SER A 9 -4.12 -16.70 12.70
CA SER A 9 -5.33 -15.94 12.97
C SER A 9 -5.83 -16.28 14.38
N ASN A 10 -6.52 -15.35 15.02
CA ASN A 10 -7.25 -15.62 16.27
C ASN A 10 -8.49 -16.51 16.04
N ASN A 11 -8.80 -16.81 14.80
CA ASN A 11 -9.90 -17.68 14.41
C ASN A 11 -9.38 -18.76 13.45
N ASP A 12 -9.27 -19.96 13.95
CA ASP A 12 -8.75 -21.13 13.21
C ASP A 12 -9.58 -21.43 11.95
N HIS A 13 -10.85 -21.04 11.91
CA HIS A 13 -11.68 -21.21 10.72
C HIS A 13 -11.04 -20.59 9.46
N TYR A 14 -10.48 -19.39 9.58
CA TYR A 14 -9.85 -18.71 8.43
C TYR A 14 -8.55 -19.39 8.02
N VAL A 15 -7.74 -19.83 8.98
CA VAL A 15 -6.50 -20.56 8.70
C VAL A 15 -6.82 -21.88 8.01
N ASN A 16 -7.76 -22.65 8.54
CA ASN A 16 -8.18 -23.94 7.98
C ASN A 16 -8.74 -23.76 6.56
N ARG A 17 -9.57 -22.76 6.34
CA ARG A 17 -10.10 -22.45 5.01
C ARG A 17 -8.99 -22.09 4.01
N ALA A 18 -8.02 -21.29 4.41
CA ALA A 18 -6.88 -20.95 3.57
C ALA A 18 -6.06 -22.20 3.21
N ARG A 19 -5.84 -23.10 4.16
CA ARG A 19 -5.12 -24.37 3.92
C ARG A 19 -5.88 -25.30 2.97
N VAL A 20 -7.20 -25.38 3.09
CA VAL A 20 -8.01 -26.14 2.12
C VAL A 20 -7.88 -25.56 0.72
N MET A 21 -7.94 -24.22 0.58
CA MET A 21 -7.77 -23.54 -0.71
C MET A 21 -6.35 -23.70 -1.28
N GLU A 22 -5.36 -23.87 -0.43
CA GLU A 22 -3.98 -24.18 -0.84
C GLU A 22 -3.88 -25.61 -1.38
N GLN A 23 -4.53 -26.57 -0.73
CA GLN A 23 -4.56 -27.97 -1.13
C GLN A 23 -5.27 -28.19 -2.48
N ASP A 24 -6.32 -27.44 -2.74
CA ASP A 24 -7.06 -27.50 -4.02
C ASP A 24 -6.43 -26.66 -5.14
N GLY A 25 -5.33 -25.95 -4.86
CA GLY A 25 -4.58 -25.15 -5.80
C GLY A 25 -5.18 -23.76 -6.11
N THR A 26 -6.29 -23.39 -5.46
CA THR A 26 -6.92 -22.06 -5.63
C THR A 26 -6.10 -20.95 -5.03
N LEU A 27 -5.30 -21.27 -4.00
CA LEU A 27 -4.50 -20.33 -3.23
C LEU A 27 -3.07 -20.87 -3.07
N LYS A 28 -2.11 -19.97 -3.01
CA LYS A 28 -0.74 -20.29 -2.59
C LYS A 28 -0.37 -19.48 -1.36
N ILE A 29 0.15 -20.15 -0.34
CA ILE A 29 0.58 -19.53 0.91
C ILE A 29 2.10 -19.58 0.97
N TYR A 30 2.72 -18.42 1.16
CA TYR A 30 4.15 -18.28 1.35
C TYR A 30 4.40 -17.86 2.79
N GLU A 31 5.17 -18.66 3.50
CA GLU A 31 5.49 -18.45 4.92
C GLU A 31 6.99 -18.32 5.11
N ASN A 32 7.40 -17.57 6.12
CA ASN A 32 8.81 -17.39 6.49
C ASN A 32 9.70 -16.92 5.33
N LEU A 33 9.17 -16.08 4.45
CA LEU A 33 9.89 -15.58 3.29
C LEU A 33 11.11 -14.76 3.69
N LYS A 34 12.21 -14.97 2.99
CA LYS A 34 13.32 -14.02 2.97
C LYS A 34 12.90 -12.75 2.23
N LYS A 35 13.49 -11.62 2.58
CA LYS A 35 13.09 -10.31 2.03
C LYS A 35 13.19 -10.25 0.51
N ASN A 36 14.22 -10.83 -0.08
CA ASN A 36 14.38 -10.85 -1.54
C ASN A 36 13.28 -11.69 -2.23
N ASP A 37 12.94 -12.84 -1.67
CA ASP A 37 11.89 -13.70 -2.22
C ASP A 37 10.52 -13.00 -2.13
N TYR A 38 10.27 -12.30 -1.03
CA TYR A 38 9.09 -11.49 -0.85
C TYR A 38 9.00 -10.37 -1.91
N TYR A 39 10.08 -9.64 -2.16
CA TYR A 39 10.10 -8.58 -3.18
C TYR A 39 9.91 -9.13 -4.59
N ASN A 40 10.48 -10.30 -4.91
CA ASN A 40 10.25 -10.95 -6.19
C ASN A 40 8.77 -11.30 -6.38
N ILE A 41 8.12 -11.85 -5.35
CA ILE A 41 6.68 -12.16 -5.40
C ILE A 41 5.85 -10.88 -5.59
N LEU A 42 6.20 -9.79 -4.91
CA LEU A 42 5.51 -8.51 -5.10
C LEU A 42 5.68 -8.01 -6.53
N ALA A 43 6.90 -7.98 -7.05
CA ALA A 43 7.20 -7.49 -8.39
C ALA A 43 6.50 -8.32 -9.49
N ASP A 44 6.38 -9.64 -9.29
CA ASP A 44 5.68 -10.55 -10.21
C ASP A 44 4.15 -10.51 -10.04
N SER A 45 3.65 -9.87 -8.99
CA SER A 45 2.22 -9.82 -8.71
C SER A 45 1.52 -8.79 -9.58
N ARG A 46 0.34 -9.13 -10.07
CA ARG A 46 -0.50 -8.20 -10.86
C ARG A 46 -1.11 -7.10 -10.00
N VAL A 47 -1.56 -7.47 -8.81
CA VAL A 47 -2.20 -6.57 -7.85
C VAL A 47 -1.85 -7.01 -6.44
N LEU A 48 -1.44 -6.09 -5.59
CA LEU A 48 -1.44 -6.26 -4.14
C LEU A 48 -2.80 -5.81 -3.59
N PHE A 49 -3.54 -6.71 -2.97
CA PHE A 49 -4.75 -6.41 -2.23
C PHE A 49 -4.46 -6.32 -0.73
N ASN A 50 -4.67 -5.15 -0.15
CA ASN A 50 -4.55 -4.92 1.29
C ASN A 50 -5.94 -4.70 1.89
N CYS A 51 -6.25 -5.42 2.97
CA CYS A 51 -7.51 -5.28 3.71
C CYS A 51 -7.30 -4.86 5.17
N ALA A 52 -6.08 -4.44 5.53
CA ALA A 52 -5.76 -4.03 6.90
C ALA A 52 -6.41 -2.68 7.22
N LEU A 53 -7.21 -2.64 8.29
CA LEU A 53 -7.82 -1.42 8.82
C LEU A 53 -7.12 -0.92 10.09
N GLN A 54 -6.02 -1.58 10.51
CA GLN A 54 -5.26 -1.20 11.70
C GLN A 54 -4.01 -0.40 11.38
N ASP A 55 -3.50 -0.53 10.17
CA ASP A 55 -2.28 0.17 9.73
C ASP A 55 -2.53 1.67 9.57
N TRP A 56 -1.61 2.47 10.05
CA TRP A 56 -1.57 3.89 9.73
C TRP A 56 -1.05 4.11 8.31
N THR A 57 0.03 3.43 7.98
CA THR A 57 0.62 3.36 6.64
C THR A 57 1.16 1.94 6.47
N SER A 58 0.78 1.28 5.40
CA SER A 58 1.25 -0.08 5.15
C SER A 58 2.55 -0.07 4.36
N ASN A 59 3.64 -0.49 4.98
CA ASN A 59 4.92 -0.68 4.28
C ASN A 59 4.75 -1.62 3.08
N THR A 60 3.94 -2.67 3.21
CA THR A 60 3.67 -3.62 2.12
C THR A 60 3.05 -2.95 0.91
N VAL A 61 2.11 -2.02 1.12
CA VAL A 61 1.48 -1.27 0.02
C VAL A 61 2.50 -0.35 -0.64
N SER A 62 3.30 0.36 0.15
CA SER A 62 4.36 1.24 -0.37
C SER A 62 5.46 0.46 -1.11
N GLU A 63 5.88 -0.68 -0.58
CA GLU A 63 6.87 -1.56 -1.22
C GLU A 63 6.36 -2.11 -2.56
N ALA A 64 5.09 -2.53 -2.62
CA ALA A 64 4.48 -3.02 -3.86
C ALA A 64 4.35 -1.92 -4.92
N ASP A 65 3.93 -0.72 -4.52
CA ASP A 65 3.85 0.43 -5.43
C ASP A 65 5.24 0.81 -5.98
N ALA A 66 6.27 0.82 -5.12
CA ALA A 66 7.66 1.04 -5.53
C ALA A 66 8.18 0.02 -6.54
N LEU A 67 7.73 -1.22 -6.43
CA LEU A 67 8.09 -2.30 -7.35
C LEU A 67 7.25 -2.32 -8.63
N GLY A 68 6.33 -1.36 -8.81
CA GLY A 68 5.49 -1.28 -9.99
C GLY A 68 4.32 -2.25 -9.98
N THR A 69 3.91 -2.74 -8.83
CA THR A 69 2.71 -3.58 -8.66
C THR A 69 1.49 -2.69 -8.44
N ASN A 70 0.38 -2.96 -9.13
CA ASN A 70 -0.87 -2.28 -8.82
C ASN A 70 -1.27 -2.57 -7.37
N VAL A 71 -1.75 -1.57 -6.65
CA VAL A 71 -2.16 -1.70 -5.25
C VAL A 71 -3.63 -1.35 -5.07
N LEU A 72 -4.33 -2.12 -4.24
CA LEU A 72 -5.71 -1.86 -3.84
C LEU A 72 -5.81 -1.92 -2.31
N PHE A 73 -6.27 -0.85 -1.69
CA PHE A 73 -6.33 -0.68 -0.25
C PHE A 73 -7.60 0.03 0.19
N PRO A 74 -8.00 -0.05 1.48
CA PRO A 74 -9.19 0.64 1.96
C PRO A 74 -8.98 2.15 2.01
N ALA A 75 -9.98 2.94 1.65
CA ALA A 75 -10.00 4.39 1.82
C ALA A 75 -10.13 4.73 3.32
N TYR A 76 -9.08 4.50 4.10
CA TYR A 76 -9.10 4.60 5.54
C TYR A 76 -7.78 5.13 6.10
N ARG A 77 -7.85 5.89 7.19
CA ARG A 77 -6.69 6.52 7.87
C ARG A 77 -5.82 7.33 6.90
N SER A 78 -4.52 7.08 6.86
CA SER A 78 -3.55 7.82 6.03
C SER A 78 -3.41 7.30 4.60
N PHE A 79 -4.07 6.21 4.22
CA PHE A 79 -3.98 5.71 2.85
C PHE A 79 -4.38 6.74 1.79
N PRO A 80 -5.52 7.48 1.94
CA PRO A 80 -5.88 8.51 0.97
C PRO A 80 -4.80 9.57 0.80
N GLU A 81 -4.24 10.08 1.90
CA GLU A 81 -3.15 11.07 1.86
C GLU A 81 -1.88 10.53 1.21
N THR A 82 -1.47 9.32 1.58
CA THR A 82 -0.23 8.70 1.10
C THR A 82 -0.24 8.50 -0.41
N PHE A 83 -1.42 8.23 -0.98
CA PHE A 83 -1.58 7.95 -2.41
C PHE A 83 -2.36 9.06 -3.15
N ALA A 84 -2.23 10.31 -2.71
CA ALA A 84 -2.79 11.50 -3.35
C ALA A 84 -4.30 11.40 -3.65
N ASN A 85 -5.04 10.70 -2.82
CA ASN A 85 -6.49 10.47 -2.98
C ASN A 85 -6.86 9.78 -4.32
N ASP A 86 -6.00 8.91 -4.83
CA ASP A 86 -6.30 8.14 -6.05
C ASP A 86 -7.41 7.11 -5.79
N GLU A 87 -8.65 7.49 -6.06
CA GLU A 87 -9.85 6.67 -5.88
C GLU A 87 -9.82 5.36 -6.69
N THR A 88 -8.99 5.27 -7.72
CA THR A 88 -8.87 4.05 -8.53
C THR A 88 -8.15 2.92 -7.80
N ARG A 89 -7.40 3.26 -6.75
CA ARG A 89 -6.61 2.36 -5.91
C ARG A 89 -7.26 2.09 -4.55
N MET A 90 -8.36 2.76 -4.24
CA MET A 90 -9.01 2.70 -2.94
C MET A 90 -10.41 2.10 -3.05
N TYR A 91 -10.79 1.31 -2.07
CA TYR A 91 -12.15 0.81 -1.92
C TYR A 91 -12.78 1.29 -0.61
N ILE A 92 -14.12 1.35 -0.60
CA ILE A 92 -14.88 1.74 0.59
C ILE A 92 -14.65 0.69 1.68
N PRO A 93 -14.16 1.07 2.89
CA PRO A 93 -13.97 0.15 3.98
C PRO A 93 -15.23 -0.70 4.24
N TRP A 94 -15.04 -1.99 4.51
CA TRP A 94 -16.11 -2.97 4.73
C TRP A 94 -16.98 -3.30 3.51
N SER A 95 -16.79 -2.67 2.37
CA SER A 95 -17.50 -2.98 1.13
C SER A 95 -16.75 -4.03 0.29
N GLY A 96 -17.06 -5.30 0.50
CA GLY A 96 -16.50 -6.38 -0.34
C GLY A 96 -16.92 -6.25 -1.82
N ARG A 97 -18.09 -5.66 -2.10
CA ARG A 97 -18.55 -5.41 -3.47
C ARG A 97 -17.64 -4.40 -4.16
N ASP A 98 -17.43 -3.22 -3.55
CA ASP A 98 -16.59 -2.16 -4.12
C ASP A 98 -15.14 -2.64 -4.29
N ALA A 99 -14.61 -3.36 -3.29
CA ALA A 99 -13.29 -3.97 -3.37
C ALA A 99 -13.16 -4.93 -4.58
N MET A 100 -14.16 -5.79 -4.81
CA MET A 100 -14.14 -6.74 -5.92
C MET A 100 -14.27 -6.06 -7.29
N GLU A 101 -15.09 -5.02 -7.40
CA GLU A 101 -15.24 -4.26 -8.65
C GLU A 101 -13.93 -3.57 -9.01
N LYS A 102 -13.30 -2.89 -8.06
CA LYS A 102 -12.00 -2.23 -8.25
C LYS A 102 -10.87 -3.22 -8.50
N LEU A 103 -10.85 -4.34 -7.80
CA LEU A 103 -9.86 -5.40 -8.04
C LEU A 103 -9.93 -5.92 -9.48
N LYS A 104 -11.11 -6.17 -10.01
CA LYS A 104 -11.29 -6.60 -11.40
C LYS A 104 -10.73 -5.57 -12.39
N VAL A 105 -10.97 -4.29 -12.16
CA VAL A 105 -10.43 -3.21 -13.00
C VAL A 105 -8.90 -3.20 -12.95
N LEU A 106 -8.31 -3.29 -11.75
CA LEU A 106 -6.84 -3.27 -11.59
C LEU A 106 -6.17 -4.52 -12.20
N LEU A 107 -6.81 -5.67 -12.15
CA LEU A 107 -6.30 -6.89 -12.78
C LEU A 107 -6.17 -6.75 -14.32
N MET A 108 -6.97 -5.90 -14.94
CA MET A 108 -6.93 -5.63 -16.38
C MET A 108 -5.97 -4.50 -16.76
N LYS A 109 -5.53 -3.69 -15.80
CA LYS A 109 -4.56 -2.62 -16.06
C LYS A 109 -3.15 -3.20 -16.23
N PRO A 110 -2.30 -2.58 -17.06
CA PRO A 110 -0.87 -2.88 -17.07
C PRO A 110 -0.26 -2.52 -15.70
N SER A 111 0.84 -3.17 -15.36
CA SER A 111 1.62 -2.79 -14.18
C SER A 111 2.16 -1.37 -14.36
N PRO A 112 2.14 -0.52 -13.30
CA PRO A 112 2.72 0.81 -13.36
C PRO A 112 4.23 0.74 -13.62
N SER A 113 4.80 1.82 -14.13
CA SER A 113 6.25 1.93 -14.25
C SER A 113 6.88 2.16 -12.87
N ILE A 114 8.02 1.53 -12.63
CA ILE A 114 8.85 1.76 -11.43
C ILE A 114 9.25 3.24 -11.42
N GLY A 115 9.01 3.99 -10.36
CA GLY A 115 9.58 5.31 -10.25
C GLY A 115 8.86 6.38 -9.44
N GLN A 116 7.63 6.20 -9.00
CA GLN A 116 6.92 7.29 -8.29
C GLN A 116 7.33 7.48 -6.82
N ILE A 117 7.91 6.48 -6.18
CA ILE A 117 8.30 6.58 -4.76
C ILE A 117 9.67 7.25 -4.56
N SER A 118 10.60 7.16 -5.51
CA SER A 118 11.88 7.83 -5.39
C SER A 118 11.71 9.34 -5.22
N ASP A 119 10.90 9.98 -6.05
CA ASP A 119 10.67 11.42 -6.00
C ASP A 119 10.06 11.88 -4.66
N TRP A 120 9.19 11.06 -4.08
CA TRP A 120 8.58 11.37 -2.79
C TRP A 120 9.56 11.20 -1.62
N THR A 121 10.39 10.17 -1.65
CA THR A 121 11.38 9.86 -0.60
C THR A 121 12.52 10.87 -0.62
N ASP A 122 13.04 11.20 -1.78
CA ASP A 122 14.16 12.14 -1.94
C ASP A 122 13.78 13.53 -1.44
N GLY A 123 12.65 14.07 -1.86
CA GLY A 123 12.17 15.35 -1.37
C GLY A 123 11.83 15.38 0.13
N THR A 124 11.54 14.23 0.74
CA THR A 124 11.27 14.13 2.18
C THR A 124 12.56 14.13 2.99
N ILE A 125 13.58 13.42 2.55
CA ILE A 125 14.90 13.39 3.19
C ILE A 125 15.54 14.78 3.16
N ASP A 126 15.56 15.45 2.01
CA ASP A 126 16.09 16.80 1.87
C ASP A 126 15.39 17.76 2.85
N ARG A 127 14.08 17.64 2.96
CA ARG A 127 13.27 18.44 3.88
C ARG A 127 13.58 18.16 5.35
N MET A 128 13.82 16.90 5.71
CA MET A 128 14.25 16.54 7.07
C MET A 128 15.63 17.13 7.37
N ILE A 129 16.56 17.07 6.43
CA ILE A 129 17.89 17.66 6.56
C ILE A 129 17.78 19.17 6.76
N ASP A 130 16.99 19.87 5.97
CA ASP A 130 16.77 21.31 6.07
C ASP A 130 16.18 21.71 7.44
N ILE A 131 15.24 20.94 7.97
CA ILE A 131 14.67 21.16 9.30
C ILE A 131 15.74 20.95 10.39
N MET A 132 16.54 19.89 10.29
CA MET A 132 17.56 19.55 11.28
C MET A 132 18.75 20.53 11.27
N THR A 133 19.08 21.09 10.11
CA THR A 133 20.20 22.05 9.97
C THR A 133 19.81 23.51 10.25
N GLY A 134 18.55 23.76 10.62
CA GLY A 134 18.04 25.09 10.96
C GLY A 134 17.60 25.95 9.78
N THR A 135 17.74 25.45 8.54
CA THR A 135 17.23 26.15 7.35
C THR A 135 15.71 26.09 7.26
N GLY A 136 15.10 25.21 8.02
CA GLY A 136 13.63 25.07 8.13
C GLY A 136 12.87 26.29 8.67
N GLU A 137 13.55 27.26 9.30
CA GLU A 137 12.92 28.53 9.71
C GLU A 137 12.60 29.43 8.52
N GLN A 138 13.38 29.38 7.46
CA GLN A 138 13.13 30.11 6.23
C GLN A 138 11.89 29.61 5.52
N TRP A 139 11.63 28.31 5.60
CA TRP A 139 10.42 27.66 5.11
C TRP A 139 9.14 28.16 5.77
N ARG A 140 9.20 28.39 7.08
CA ARG A 140 8.05 28.93 7.83
C ARG A 140 7.76 30.39 7.50
N ARG A 141 8.81 31.18 7.24
CA ARG A 141 8.69 32.59 6.88
C ARG A 141 8.17 32.80 5.46
N ASP A 142 8.61 31.98 4.53
CA ASP A 142 8.24 32.09 3.11
C ASP A 142 6.84 31.55 2.80
N GLY A 143 6.10 31.05 3.79
CA GLY A 143 4.73 30.55 3.64
C GLY A 143 4.60 29.36 2.67
N LYS A 144 5.74 28.80 2.24
CA LYS A 144 5.77 27.61 1.41
C LYS A 144 5.50 26.37 2.25
N HIS A 145 4.26 26.31 2.76
CA HIS A 145 3.77 25.04 3.25
C HIS A 145 3.65 24.12 2.05
N TYR A 146 4.37 23.01 2.05
CA TYR A 146 3.97 21.86 1.30
C TYR A 146 2.66 21.37 1.91
N ARG A 147 1.58 22.00 1.55
CA ARG A 147 0.32 21.32 1.49
C ARG A 147 0.47 20.37 0.30
N THR A 148 0.62 19.09 0.55
CA THR A 148 0.00 18.13 -0.36
C THR A 148 -1.33 18.75 -0.72
N PRO A 149 -1.70 18.87 -2.00
CA PRO A 149 -3.01 19.41 -2.34
C PRO A 149 -4.05 18.46 -1.75
N VAL A 150 -4.40 18.70 -0.51
CA VAL A 150 -5.62 18.19 0.07
C VAL A 150 -6.68 18.98 -0.66
N SER A 151 -7.24 18.39 -1.70
CA SER A 151 -8.51 18.87 -2.21
C SER A 151 -9.41 18.98 -0.99
N GLU A 152 -9.92 20.16 -0.72
CA GLU A 152 -10.88 20.38 0.34
C GLU A 152 -11.98 19.32 0.21
N SER A 153 -11.86 18.23 0.97
CA SER A 153 -12.94 17.26 1.08
C SER A 153 -14.00 17.97 1.89
N LYS A 154 -15.02 18.40 1.22
CA LYS A 154 -16.29 18.76 1.85
C LYS A 154 -16.83 17.48 2.49
N TYR A 155 -16.68 17.39 3.81
CA TYR A 155 -17.50 16.54 4.66
C TYR A 155 -18.66 17.35 5.16
#